data_0c05c404851031afbb6e1bb710e61ac4
#
_entry.id   0c05c404851031afbb6e1bb710e61ac4
#
_cell.length_a   1.000
_cell.length_b   1.000
_cell.length_c   1.000
_cell.angle_alpha   90.00
_cell.angle_beta   90.00
_cell.angle_gamma   90.00
#
_symmetry.space_group_name_H-M   'P 1'
#
loop_
_entity.id
_entity.type
_entity.pdbx_description
1 polymer ?
#
loop_
_entity_poly.entity_id
_entity_poly.type
_entity_poly.pdbx_seq_one_letter_code
_entity_poly.pdbx_strand_id
1 'polypeptide(L)'
;MKKIRKAYVNVGSDQIHYLYSKGPGIPLLLFHRTPASSVIYERMMRKMMGSRPIYALDTPGFGESFDPDGMPGIKDYRDWFCEAIDNLGISSFHLYGHHTGTHIATEIAVHWKNRVKSLMLNGVAYLSEKARLEFGKKILPAARPDEEGKYLMETWNIIKSLFPTFDRDLVHLEFIGALRAVDGRDQAFRAIWEQEFMKVLGQVECPLFAMSAANDFFASRLERIKEDFPSARIALLGNAIVASPELDTNNTVKLLNEFMTDIESG
;
A
#
# COMPACT_ATOMS: atom_id res chain seq x y z
N MET A 1 20.67 -16.13 -10.51
CA MET A 1 19.57 -16.66 -9.65
C MET A 1 18.53 -15.58 -9.43
N LYS A 2 17.25 -15.91 -9.66
CA LYS A 2 16.13 -15.03 -9.29
C LYS A 2 16.11 -14.89 -7.76
N LYS A 3 16.18 -13.68 -7.21
CA LYS A 3 16.28 -13.43 -5.76
C LYS A 3 15.64 -12.09 -5.40
N ILE A 4 14.86 -12.05 -4.33
CA ILE A 4 14.47 -10.80 -3.68
C ILE A 4 15.67 -10.27 -2.89
N ARG A 5 15.95 -9.00 -3.00
CA ARG A 5 17.05 -8.32 -2.32
C ARG A 5 16.51 -7.15 -1.51
N LYS A 6 17.24 -6.76 -0.49
CA LYS A 6 17.02 -5.56 0.32
C LYS A 6 18.01 -4.49 -0.09
N ALA A 7 17.58 -3.24 -0.08
CA ALA A 7 18.45 -2.09 -0.30
C ALA A 7 17.82 -0.82 0.29
N TYR A 8 18.61 0.25 0.27
CA TYR A 8 18.19 1.58 0.69
C TYR A 8 18.40 2.56 -0.46
N VAL A 9 17.54 3.57 -0.53
CA VAL A 9 17.69 4.73 -1.42
C VAL A 9 17.66 5.99 -0.57
N ASN A 10 18.56 6.94 -0.87
CA ASN A 10 18.62 8.21 -0.15
C ASN A 10 17.46 9.11 -0.54
N VAL A 11 16.91 9.83 0.45
CA VAL A 11 15.89 10.86 0.30
C VAL A 11 16.30 12.01 1.24
N GLY A 12 16.78 13.11 0.68
CA GLY A 12 17.46 14.14 1.46
C GLY A 12 18.62 13.57 2.26
N SER A 13 18.60 13.76 3.59
CA SER A 13 19.56 13.19 4.55
C SER A 13 19.20 11.80 5.03
N ASP A 14 18.01 11.30 4.69
CA ASP A 14 17.43 10.07 5.20
C ASP A 14 17.44 8.94 4.17
N GLN A 15 16.93 7.76 4.55
CA GLN A 15 16.89 6.61 3.67
C GLN A 15 15.53 5.90 3.72
N ILE A 16 15.06 5.52 2.53
CA ILE A 16 13.93 4.61 2.37
C ILE A 16 14.45 3.20 2.07
N HIS A 17 14.02 2.23 2.87
CA HIS A 17 14.28 0.82 2.62
C HIS A 17 13.29 0.28 1.57
N TYR A 18 13.77 -0.66 0.75
CA TYR A 18 12.92 -1.36 -0.19
C TYR A 18 13.38 -2.80 -0.45
N LEU A 19 12.42 -3.66 -0.75
CA LEU A 19 12.66 -4.96 -1.35
C LEU A 19 12.61 -4.82 -2.87
N TYR A 20 13.51 -5.52 -3.58
CA TYR A 20 13.46 -5.50 -5.03
C TYR A 20 13.80 -6.85 -5.67
N SER A 21 13.28 -7.07 -6.87
CA SER A 21 13.67 -8.14 -7.76
C SER A 21 13.88 -7.60 -9.18
N LYS A 22 14.88 -8.15 -9.89
CA LYS A 22 15.17 -7.77 -11.26
C LYS A 22 14.27 -8.53 -12.25
N GLY A 23 13.99 -7.92 -13.37
CA GLY A 23 13.27 -8.49 -14.50
C GLY A 23 13.33 -7.57 -15.73
N PRO A 24 12.79 -7.97 -16.88
CA PRO A 24 12.64 -7.10 -18.06
C PRO A 24 11.40 -6.20 -17.94
N GLY A 25 11.28 -5.19 -18.80
CA GLY A 25 10.07 -4.40 -18.97
C GLY A 25 9.86 -3.29 -17.94
N ILE A 26 8.63 -2.82 -17.84
CA ILE A 26 8.24 -1.69 -17.01
C ILE A 26 8.14 -2.13 -15.54
N PRO A 27 8.79 -1.41 -14.60
CA PRO A 27 8.74 -1.72 -13.18
C PRO A 27 7.34 -1.64 -12.57
N LEU A 28 7.10 -2.49 -11.54
CA LEU A 28 5.97 -2.39 -10.63
C LEU A 28 6.45 -1.90 -9.26
N LEU A 29 5.87 -0.79 -8.78
CA LEU A 29 6.12 -0.23 -7.46
C LEU A 29 4.96 -0.56 -6.53
N LEU A 30 5.27 -1.07 -5.32
CA LEU A 30 4.31 -1.57 -4.35
C LEU A 30 4.35 -0.72 -3.08
N PHE A 31 3.19 -0.19 -2.67
CA PHE A 31 3.00 0.62 -1.47
C PHE A 31 2.07 -0.10 -0.50
N HIS A 32 2.57 -0.41 0.70
CA HIS A 32 1.91 -1.26 1.68
C HIS A 32 0.84 -0.55 2.49
N ARG A 33 0.02 -1.34 3.18
CA ARG A 33 -0.95 -0.88 4.18
C ARG A 33 -0.28 -0.59 5.53
N THR A 34 -0.95 0.19 6.36
CA THR A 34 -0.61 0.39 7.77
C THR A 34 -1.19 -0.77 8.62
N PRO A 35 -0.45 -1.32 9.61
CA PRO A 35 0.90 -0.96 10.05
C PRO A 35 2.03 -1.84 9.46
N ALA A 36 1.80 -2.45 8.31
CA ALA A 36 2.75 -3.35 7.66
C ALA A 36 4.00 -2.63 7.09
N SER A 37 4.82 -3.38 6.35
CA SER A 37 5.95 -2.89 5.57
C SER A 37 6.06 -3.68 4.25
N SER A 38 7.07 -3.41 3.44
CA SER A 38 7.32 -4.11 2.17
C SER A 38 7.37 -5.63 2.27
N VAL A 39 7.68 -6.17 3.44
CA VAL A 39 7.81 -7.63 3.68
C VAL A 39 6.52 -8.41 3.39
N ILE A 40 5.35 -7.78 3.52
CA ILE A 40 4.07 -8.42 3.18
C ILE A 40 3.98 -8.83 1.71
N TYR A 41 4.76 -8.19 0.85
CA TYR A 41 4.77 -8.47 -0.58
C TYR A 41 5.72 -9.60 -1.00
N GLU A 42 6.50 -10.19 -0.10
CA GLU A 42 7.45 -11.25 -0.48
C GLU A 42 6.79 -12.42 -1.21
N ARG A 43 5.62 -12.89 -0.76
CA ARG A 43 4.89 -13.98 -1.42
C ARG A 43 4.51 -13.59 -2.86
N MET A 44 4.02 -12.38 -3.05
CA MET A 44 3.64 -11.82 -4.35
C MET A 44 4.86 -11.62 -5.26
N MET A 45 5.93 -11.03 -4.74
CA MET A 45 7.19 -10.83 -5.47
C MET A 45 7.82 -12.15 -5.92
N ARG A 46 7.80 -13.21 -5.10
CA ARG A 46 8.30 -14.53 -5.47
C ARG A 46 7.57 -15.12 -6.67
N LYS A 47 6.25 -14.90 -6.77
CA LYS A 47 5.43 -15.39 -7.90
C LYS A 47 5.66 -14.60 -9.18
N MET A 48 5.92 -13.31 -9.08
CA MET A 48 6.14 -12.41 -10.22
C MET A 48 7.62 -12.30 -10.61
N MET A 49 8.53 -12.92 -9.86
CA MET A 49 9.97 -12.75 -10.01
C MET A 49 10.47 -13.17 -11.40
N GLY A 50 11.11 -12.22 -12.09
CA GLY A 50 11.68 -12.39 -13.42
C GLY A 50 10.71 -12.10 -14.56
N SER A 51 9.45 -11.74 -14.29
CA SER A 51 8.54 -11.22 -15.30
C SER A 51 8.75 -9.72 -15.55
N ARG A 52 9.03 -8.96 -14.47
CA ARG A 52 9.34 -7.53 -14.49
C ARG A 52 10.20 -7.12 -13.30
N PRO A 53 10.80 -5.92 -13.30
CA PRO A 53 11.38 -5.34 -12.10
C PRO A 53 10.26 -5.03 -11.10
N ILE A 54 10.47 -5.35 -9.81
CA ILE A 54 9.49 -5.07 -8.75
C ILE A 54 10.23 -4.38 -7.60
N TYR A 55 9.63 -3.33 -7.08
CA TYR A 55 10.12 -2.58 -5.93
C TYR A 55 8.98 -2.46 -4.92
N ALA A 56 9.17 -2.99 -3.72
CA ALA A 56 8.25 -2.82 -2.61
C ALA A 56 8.93 -1.90 -1.59
N LEU A 57 8.41 -0.69 -1.43
CA LEU A 57 9.03 0.35 -0.62
C LEU A 57 8.39 0.38 0.78
N ASP A 58 9.22 0.55 1.81
CA ASP A 58 8.73 0.84 3.16
C ASP A 58 8.38 2.32 3.26
N THR A 59 7.16 2.59 3.67
CA THR A 59 6.71 3.96 3.93
C THR A 59 7.53 4.56 5.08
N PRO A 60 7.99 5.83 5.02
CA PRO A 60 8.58 6.50 6.16
C PRO A 60 7.73 6.36 7.42
N GLY A 61 8.37 6.00 8.55
CA GLY A 61 7.69 5.59 9.79
C GLY A 61 7.41 4.09 9.90
N PHE A 62 7.76 3.27 8.88
CA PHE A 62 7.49 1.83 8.84
C PHE A 62 8.72 1.03 8.39
N GLY A 63 8.70 -0.25 8.74
CA GLY A 63 9.76 -1.19 8.34
C GLY A 63 11.14 -0.70 8.72
N GLU A 64 12.04 -0.64 7.73
CA GLU A 64 13.42 -0.19 7.90
C GLU A 64 13.66 1.23 7.32
N SER A 65 12.58 1.94 6.92
CA SER A 65 12.68 3.34 6.49
C SER A 65 12.83 4.28 7.68
N PHE A 66 13.28 5.51 7.41
CA PHE A 66 13.42 6.55 8.43
C PHE A 66 12.09 6.89 9.11
N ASP A 67 12.16 7.44 10.31
CA ASP A 67 11.00 7.93 11.06
C ASP A 67 10.85 9.44 10.83
N PRO A 68 9.72 9.89 10.24
CA PRO A 68 9.48 11.31 10.03
C PRO A 68 9.25 12.05 11.35
N ASP A 69 9.79 13.25 11.43
CA ASP A 69 9.44 14.18 12.50
C ASP A 69 8.01 14.73 12.33
N GLY A 70 7.37 15.05 13.45
CA GLY A 70 6.08 15.75 13.48
C GLY A 70 4.93 14.92 12.90
N MET A 71 4.09 15.55 12.09
CA MET A 71 2.86 14.96 11.53
C MET A 71 2.80 15.21 10.02
N PRO A 72 3.47 14.39 9.22
CA PRO A 72 3.47 14.53 7.77
C PRO A 72 2.07 14.34 7.18
N GLY A 73 1.76 15.09 6.13
CA GLY A 73 0.59 14.86 5.30
C GLY A 73 0.88 13.87 4.17
N ILE A 74 -0.16 13.47 3.45
CA ILE A 74 0.00 12.48 2.37
C ILE A 74 0.91 12.99 1.24
N LYS A 75 0.99 14.30 1.04
CA LYS A 75 1.88 14.91 0.04
C LYS A 75 3.36 14.84 0.43
N ASP A 76 3.67 14.85 1.73
CA ASP A 76 5.05 14.66 2.19
C ASP A 76 5.51 13.24 1.87
N TYR A 77 4.67 12.22 2.11
CA TYR A 77 4.94 10.84 1.70
C TYR A 77 5.12 10.73 0.17
N ARG A 78 4.27 11.39 -0.61
CA ARG A 78 4.43 11.45 -2.08
C ARG A 78 5.80 12.01 -2.46
N ASP A 79 6.20 13.14 -1.88
CA ASP A 79 7.42 13.84 -2.25
C ASP A 79 8.66 13.00 -1.92
N TRP A 80 8.71 12.35 -0.75
CA TRP A 80 9.78 11.41 -0.41
C TRP A 80 9.84 10.23 -1.37
N PHE A 81 8.71 9.66 -1.75
CA PHE A 81 8.70 8.56 -2.71
C PHE A 81 9.05 9.03 -4.12
N CYS A 82 8.65 10.22 -4.52
CA CYS A 82 9.05 10.79 -5.80
C CYS A 82 10.58 10.94 -5.86
N GLU A 83 11.20 11.49 -4.83
CA GLU A 83 12.66 11.59 -4.74
C GLU A 83 13.33 10.20 -4.76
N ALA A 84 12.81 9.25 -3.99
CA ALA A 84 13.31 7.87 -3.99
C ALA A 84 13.25 7.23 -5.39
N ILE A 85 12.14 7.37 -6.11
CA ILE A 85 11.95 6.82 -7.45
C ILE A 85 12.90 7.47 -8.46
N ASP A 86 13.15 8.79 -8.33
CA ASP A 86 14.12 9.51 -9.16
C ASP A 86 15.55 9.02 -8.89
N ASN A 87 15.92 8.88 -7.62
CA ASN A 87 17.24 8.38 -7.22
C ASN A 87 17.47 6.91 -7.59
N LEU A 88 16.41 6.12 -7.77
CA LEU A 88 16.46 4.76 -8.33
C LEU A 88 16.58 4.75 -9.87
N GLY A 89 16.48 5.90 -10.54
CA GLY A 89 16.55 6.02 -12.00
C GLY A 89 15.33 5.41 -12.72
N ILE A 90 14.17 5.32 -12.06
CA ILE A 90 12.96 4.70 -12.63
C ILE A 90 12.15 5.77 -13.35
N SER A 91 12.16 5.78 -14.68
CA SER A 91 11.51 6.82 -15.49
C SER A 91 10.04 6.57 -15.80
N SER A 92 9.59 5.30 -15.80
CA SER A 92 8.23 4.89 -16.14
C SER A 92 7.88 3.60 -15.39
N PHE A 93 6.66 3.50 -14.84
CA PHE A 93 6.31 2.41 -13.92
C PHE A 93 4.79 2.21 -13.79
N HIS A 94 4.41 1.05 -13.29
CA HIS A 94 3.08 0.76 -12.76
C HIS A 94 3.06 0.96 -11.24
N LEU A 95 1.93 1.40 -10.69
CA LEU A 95 1.73 1.58 -9.26
C LEU A 95 0.72 0.58 -8.72
N TYR A 96 1.05 -0.03 -7.59
CA TYR A 96 0.10 -0.78 -6.77
C TYR A 96 0.09 -0.23 -5.35
N GLY A 97 -1.08 0.19 -4.88
CA GLY A 97 -1.28 0.65 -3.51
C GLY A 97 -2.26 -0.25 -2.76
N HIS A 98 -1.99 -0.51 -1.49
CA HIS A 98 -2.85 -1.30 -0.62
C HIS A 98 -3.25 -0.50 0.62
N HIS A 99 -4.55 -0.29 0.85
CA HIS A 99 -5.11 0.55 1.92
C HIS A 99 -4.40 1.92 2.00
N THR A 100 -3.58 2.18 3.02
CA THR A 100 -2.78 3.42 3.13
C THR A 100 -1.97 3.70 1.87
N GLY A 101 -1.38 2.65 1.28
CA GLY A 101 -0.63 2.74 0.02
C GLY A 101 -1.48 3.21 -1.16
N THR A 102 -2.83 3.07 -1.13
CA THR A 102 -3.71 3.59 -2.19
C THR A 102 -3.66 5.11 -2.24
N HIS A 103 -3.61 5.77 -1.10
CA HIS A 103 -3.54 7.23 -0.99
C HIS A 103 -2.23 7.77 -1.54
N ILE A 104 -1.11 7.14 -1.18
CA ILE A 104 0.24 7.48 -1.63
C ILE A 104 0.37 7.26 -3.15
N ALA A 105 0.00 6.07 -3.63
CA ALA A 105 0.07 5.73 -5.05
C ALA A 105 -0.77 6.66 -5.92
N THR A 106 -1.94 7.08 -5.43
CA THR A 106 -2.83 8.02 -6.14
C THR A 106 -2.20 9.40 -6.23
N GLU A 107 -1.58 9.92 -5.17
CA GLU A 107 -0.87 11.20 -5.20
C GLU A 107 0.32 11.17 -6.18
N ILE A 108 1.07 10.07 -6.23
CA ILE A 108 2.16 9.89 -7.19
C ILE A 108 1.61 9.86 -8.62
N ALA A 109 0.48 9.18 -8.87
CA ALA A 109 -0.13 9.10 -10.18
C ALA A 109 -0.61 10.47 -10.68
N VAL A 110 -1.17 11.29 -9.81
CA VAL A 110 -1.58 12.67 -10.13
C VAL A 110 -0.36 13.57 -10.38
N HIS A 111 0.69 13.40 -9.58
CA HIS A 111 1.91 14.20 -9.70
C HIS A 111 2.70 13.88 -10.99
N TRP A 112 2.76 12.60 -11.39
CA TRP A 112 3.54 12.16 -12.55
C TRP A 112 2.70 11.47 -13.64
N LYS A 113 1.73 12.19 -14.17
CA LYS A 113 0.79 11.70 -15.19
C LYS A 113 1.45 10.97 -16.37
N ASN A 114 2.61 11.45 -16.82
CA ASN A 114 3.31 10.89 -17.99
C ASN A 114 4.21 9.68 -17.64
N ARG A 115 4.56 9.48 -16.37
CA ARG A 115 5.45 8.40 -15.93
C ARG A 115 4.68 7.16 -15.47
N VAL A 116 3.48 7.35 -14.92
CA VAL A 116 2.63 6.28 -14.41
C VAL A 116 1.84 5.64 -15.55
N LYS A 117 2.12 4.37 -15.81
CA LYS A 117 1.45 3.60 -16.88
C LYS A 117 0.10 3.06 -16.46
N SER A 118 -0.07 2.69 -15.20
CA SER A 118 -1.35 2.32 -14.61
C SER A 118 -1.33 2.44 -13.10
N LEU A 119 -2.51 2.62 -12.51
CA LEU A 119 -2.73 2.69 -11.07
C LEU A 119 -3.63 1.53 -10.64
N MET A 120 -3.13 0.66 -9.76
CA MET A 120 -3.84 -0.48 -9.21
C MET A 120 -4.02 -0.29 -7.71
N LEU A 121 -5.26 -0.27 -7.24
CA LEU A 121 -5.62 0.07 -5.87
C LEU A 121 -6.38 -1.09 -5.21
N ASN A 122 -5.97 -1.48 -4.01
CA ASN A 122 -6.59 -2.56 -3.25
C ASN A 122 -7.03 -2.07 -1.86
N GLY A 123 -8.31 -2.29 -1.52
CA GLY A 123 -8.87 -1.83 -0.25
C GLY A 123 -9.02 -0.29 -0.21
N VAL A 124 -9.73 0.27 -1.17
CA VAL A 124 -9.82 1.71 -1.42
C VAL A 124 -10.83 2.38 -0.50
N ALA A 125 -10.39 3.28 0.37
CA ALA A 125 -11.25 4.10 1.23
C ALA A 125 -11.93 5.23 0.43
N TYR A 126 -12.75 4.86 -0.57
CA TYR A 126 -13.47 5.80 -1.42
C TYR A 126 -14.72 6.33 -0.69
N LEU A 127 -14.50 7.30 0.20
CA LEU A 127 -15.48 7.81 1.16
C LEU A 127 -15.80 9.29 0.89
N SER A 128 -17.09 9.67 1.05
CA SER A 128 -17.46 11.07 1.12
C SER A 128 -16.77 11.74 2.32
N GLU A 129 -16.64 13.07 2.29
CA GLU A 129 -16.03 13.83 3.38
C GLU A 129 -16.63 13.48 4.76
N LYS A 130 -17.98 13.47 4.87
CA LYS A 130 -18.67 13.08 6.10
C LYS A 130 -18.29 11.68 6.57
N ALA A 131 -18.33 10.68 5.68
CA ALA A 131 -18.01 9.31 6.02
C ALA A 131 -16.51 9.15 6.40
N ARG A 132 -15.62 9.87 5.72
CA ARG A 132 -14.18 9.90 5.99
C ARG A 132 -13.89 10.45 7.40
N LEU A 133 -14.47 11.59 7.74
CA LEU A 133 -14.30 12.19 9.06
C LEU A 133 -14.88 11.32 10.18
N GLU A 134 -16.03 10.69 9.94
CA GLU A 134 -16.63 9.75 10.91
C GLU A 134 -15.81 8.47 11.08
N PHE A 135 -15.23 7.96 9.99
CA PHE A 135 -14.37 6.78 10.05
C PHE A 135 -13.06 7.08 10.77
N GLY A 136 -12.43 8.23 10.47
CA GLY A 136 -11.20 8.66 11.12
C GLY A 136 -11.33 8.78 12.65
N LYS A 137 -12.47 9.26 13.15
CA LYS A 137 -12.74 9.36 14.60
C LYS A 137 -12.80 8.01 15.33
N LYS A 138 -12.99 6.91 14.61
CA LYS A 138 -13.06 5.54 15.18
C LYS A 138 -11.69 4.89 15.29
N ILE A 139 -10.68 5.44 14.62
CA ILE A 139 -9.32 4.93 14.67
C ILE A 139 -8.70 5.35 15.99
N LEU A 140 -8.44 4.38 16.85
CA LEU A 140 -7.75 4.62 18.11
C LEU A 140 -6.25 4.80 17.86
N PRO A 141 -5.56 5.63 18.66
CA PRO A 141 -4.11 5.70 18.65
C PRO A 141 -3.45 4.33 18.83
N ALA A 142 -2.22 4.18 18.35
CA ALA A 142 -1.45 2.98 18.60
C ALA A 142 -1.22 2.79 20.11
N ALA A 143 -1.29 1.55 20.57
CA ALA A 143 -0.92 1.24 21.95
C ALA A 143 0.57 1.54 22.13
N ARG A 144 0.89 2.29 23.20
CA ARG A 144 2.24 2.77 23.51
C ARG A 144 2.94 1.82 24.45
N PRO A 145 4.28 1.66 24.38
CA PRO A 145 5.04 0.90 25.37
C PRO A 145 4.73 1.35 26.79
N ASP A 146 4.45 0.39 27.67
CA ASP A 146 4.23 0.55 29.12
C ASP A 146 5.12 -0.43 29.89
N GLU A 147 5.33 -0.17 31.18
CA GLU A 147 6.24 -0.95 32.04
C GLU A 147 5.80 -2.40 32.22
N GLU A 148 4.49 -2.69 32.17
CA GLU A 148 3.94 -4.03 32.33
C GLU A 148 3.83 -4.80 31.00
N GLY A 149 4.11 -4.17 29.86
CA GLY A 149 4.00 -4.80 28.54
C GLY A 149 2.57 -5.08 28.08
N LYS A 150 1.57 -4.40 28.64
CA LYS A 150 0.15 -4.57 28.25
C LYS A 150 -0.09 -4.24 26.78
N TYR A 151 0.59 -3.21 26.29
CA TYR A 151 0.52 -2.79 24.88
C TYR A 151 0.82 -3.94 23.90
N LEU A 152 1.64 -4.91 24.29
CA LEU A 152 1.95 -6.09 23.46
C LEU A 152 0.70 -6.92 23.20
N MET A 153 -0.07 -7.22 24.27
CA MET A 153 -1.29 -8.00 24.12
C MET A 153 -2.42 -7.22 23.47
N GLU A 154 -2.51 -5.92 23.68
CA GLU A 154 -3.46 -5.05 22.99
C GLU A 154 -3.17 -5.05 21.48
N THR A 155 -1.93 -4.79 21.09
CA THR A 155 -1.51 -4.83 19.68
C THR A 155 -1.72 -6.21 19.08
N TRP A 156 -1.33 -7.29 19.77
CA TRP A 156 -1.54 -8.67 19.31
C TRP A 156 -3.02 -8.97 19.03
N ASN A 157 -3.91 -8.59 19.92
CA ASN A 157 -5.34 -8.85 19.78
C ASN A 157 -5.94 -8.07 18.59
N ILE A 158 -5.52 -6.82 18.38
CA ILE A 158 -5.92 -6.02 17.23
C ILE A 158 -5.45 -6.71 15.94
N ILE A 159 -4.17 -7.02 15.84
CA ILE A 159 -3.61 -7.64 14.63
C ILE A 159 -4.28 -8.99 14.35
N LYS A 160 -4.41 -9.85 15.35
CA LYS A 160 -5.07 -11.15 15.21
C LYS A 160 -6.51 -11.03 14.67
N SER A 161 -7.25 -10.00 15.08
CA SER A 161 -8.62 -9.78 14.65
C SER A 161 -8.76 -9.44 13.15
N LEU A 162 -7.69 -9.00 12.50
CA LEU A 162 -7.67 -8.67 11.07
C LEU A 162 -7.54 -9.91 10.16
N PHE A 163 -7.30 -11.09 10.75
CA PHE A 163 -7.15 -12.34 10.01
C PHE A 163 -8.35 -13.25 10.27
N PRO A 164 -9.16 -13.58 9.25
CA PRO A 164 -10.35 -14.45 9.42
C PRO A 164 -9.98 -15.86 9.84
N THR A 165 -8.78 -16.31 9.46
CA THR A 165 -8.17 -17.58 9.90
C THR A 165 -6.79 -17.27 10.44
N PHE A 166 -6.44 -17.85 11.59
CA PHE A 166 -5.14 -17.65 12.21
C PHE A 166 -4.03 -18.26 11.36
N ASP A 167 -3.28 -17.41 10.65
CA ASP A 167 -2.00 -17.75 10.02
C ASP A 167 -0.88 -17.24 10.93
N ARG A 168 -0.20 -18.16 11.62
CA ARG A 168 0.83 -17.83 12.61
C ARG A 168 1.90 -16.89 12.05
N ASP A 169 2.39 -17.19 10.86
CA ASP A 169 3.53 -16.49 10.28
C ASP A 169 3.14 -15.08 9.81
N LEU A 170 1.95 -14.94 9.21
CA LEU A 170 1.42 -13.64 8.81
C LEU A 170 1.06 -12.75 10.00
N VAL A 171 0.36 -13.31 11.00
CA VAL A 171 -0.01 -12.56 12.21
C VAL A 171 1.25 -12.11 12.95
N HIS A 172 2.26 -12.98 13.07
CA HIS A 172 3.54 -12.65 13.70
C HIS A 172 4.27 -11.52 12.96
N LEU A 173 4.36 -11.62 11.62
CA LEU A 173 4.99 -10.61 10.78
C LEU A 173 4.32 -9.24 10.93
N GLU A 174 2.99 -9.21 10.87
CA GLU A 174 2.20 -8.00 11.03
C GLU A 174 2.33 -7.39 12.44
N PHE A 175 2.36 -8.25 13.45
CA PHE A 175 2.54 -7.84 14.85
C PHE A 175 3.88 -7.14 15.07
N ILE A 176 4.98 -7.70 14.53
CA ILE A 176 6.30 -7.06 14.59
C ILE A 176 6.27 -5.70 13.89
N GLY A 177 5.65 -5.63 12.70
CA GLY A 177 5.49 -4.38 11.96
C GLY A 177 4.73 -3.33 12.75
N ALA A 178 3.65 -3.73 13.43
CA ALA A 178 2.85 -2.85 14.27
C ALA A 178 3.62 -2.30 15.48
N LEU A 179 4.43 -3.15 16.12
CA LEU A 179 5.28 -2.72 17.25
C LEU A 179 6.38 -1.75 16.81
N ARG A 180 6.92 -1.91 15.59
CA ARG A 180 7.91 -1.01 15.02
C ARG A 180 7.31 0.35 14.68
N ALA A 181 6.09 0.39 14.15
CA ALA A 181 5.48 1.55 13.51
C ALA A 181 4.47 2.28 14.42
N VAL A 182 4.74 2.42 15.72
CA VAL A 182 3.79 3.04 16.68
C VAL A 182 3.47 4.48 16.26
N ASP A 183 4.49 5.31 16.08
CA ASP A 183 4.31 6.70 15.64
C ASP A 183 3.90 6.78 14.17
N GLY A 184 4.56 6.02 13.30
CA GLY A 184 4.25 5.97 11.86
C GLY A 184 2.80 5.59 11.59
N ARG A 185 2.21 4.68 12.38
CA ARG A 185 0.79 4.33 12.29
C ARG A 185 -0.12 5.53 12.54
N ASP A 186 0.12 6.27 13.60
CA ASP A 186 -0.70 7.43 13.96
C ASP A 186 -0.53 8.56 12.93
N GLN A 187 0.72 8.79 12.47
CA GLN A 187 1.04 9.76 11.40
C GLN A 187 0.32 9.40 10.10
N ALA A 188 0.44 8.15 9.63
CA ALA A 188 -0.15 7.71 8.38
C ALA A 188 -1.68 7.73 8.42
N PHE A 189 -2.31 7.26 9.51
CA PHE A 189 -3.77 7.33 9.63
C PHE A 189 -4.27 8.76 9.65
N ARG A 190 -3.61 9.68 10.34
CA ARG A 190 -3.96 11.09 10.28
C ARG A 190 -3.87 11.62 8.84
N ALA A 191 -2.75 11.38 8.17
CA ALA A 191 -2.53 11.85 6.80
C ALA A 191 -3.62 11.39 5.82
N ILE A 192 -4.01 10.09 5.86
CA ILE A 192 -5.06 9.58 4.96
C ILE A 192 -6.45 10.08 5.31
N TRP A 193 -6.76 10.30 6.59
CA TRP A 193 -8.08 10.82 6.98
C TRP A 193 -8.22 12.33 6.76
N GLU A 194 -7.13 13.07 6.64
CA GLU A 194 -7.12 14.47 6.24
C GLU A 194 -7.22 14.64 4.71
N GLN A 195 -6.78 13.65 3.92
CA GLN A 195 -6.81 13.73 2.46
C GLN A 195 -8.22 13.67 1.88
N GLU A 196 -8.56 14.56 0.96
CA GLU A 196 -9.78 14.51 0.16
C GLU A 196 -9.65 13.49 -1.01
N PHE A 197 -9.50 12.22 -0.66
CA PHE A 197 -9.11 11.15 -1.60
C PHE A 197 -9.97 11.08 -2.86
N MET A 198 -11.30 11.23 -2.76
CA MET A 198 -12.18 11.22 -3.93
C MET A 198 -11.82 12.32 -4.95
N LYS A 199 -11.46 13.52 -4.46
CA LYS A 199 -11.04 14.63 -5.33
C LYS A 199 -9.68 14.35 -5.98
N VAL A 200 -8.76 13.72 -5.26
CA VAL A 200 -7.44 13.37 -5.78
C VAL A 200 -7.57 12.26 -6.83
N LEU A 201 -8.32 11.20 -6.53
CA LEU A 201 -8.55 10.11 -7.49
C LEU A 201 -9.20 10.60 -8.80
N GLY A 202 -10.10 11.59 -8.71
CA GLY A 202 -10.72 12.23 -9.86
C GLY A 202 -9.76 12.94 -10.82
N GLN A 203 -8.49 13.16 -10.42
CA GLN A 203 -7.45 13.79 -11.25
C GLN A 203 -6.52 12.77 -11.91
N VAL A 204 -6.70 11.48 -11.67
CA VAL A 204 -5.90 10.40 -12.26
C VAL A 204 -6.27 10.23 -13.72
N GLU A 205 -5.27 10.25 -14.59
CA GLU A 205 -5.44 10.13 -16.06
C GLU A 205 -5.02 8.75 -16.59
N CYS A 206 -4.18 8.01 -15.85
CA CYS A 206 -3.76 6.68 -16.28
C CYS A 206 -4.86 5.63 -16.06
N PRO A 207 -4.80 4.48 -16.76
CA PRO A 207 -5.71 3.37 -16.53
C PRO A 207 -5.79 2.96 -15.07
N LEU A 208 -7.02 2.82 -14.56
CA LEU A 208 -7.33 2.52 -13.15
C LEU A 208 -7.85 1.09 -12.99
N PHE A 209 -7.30 0.37 -12.03
CA PHE A 209 -7.83 -0.91 -11.57
C PHE A 209 -8.05 -0.85 -10.05
N ALA A 210 -9.29 -0.94 -9.61
CA ALA A 210 -9.64 -1.01 -8.20
C ALA A 210 -10.09 -2.42 -7.81
N MET A 211 -9.57 -2.92 -6.71
CA MET A 211 -9.88 -4.25 -6.17
C MET A 211 -10.05 -4.20 -4.65
N SER A 212 -10.68 -5.21 -4.11
CA SER A 212 -10.83 -5.37 -2.66
C SER A 212 -11.10 -6.84 -2.33
N ALA A 213 -10.69 -7.28 -1.15
CA ALA A 213 -11.18 -8.55 -0.62
C ALA A 213 -12.67 -8.47 -0.32
N ALA A 214 -13.40 -9.60 -0.44
CA ALA A 214 -14.83 -9.62 -0.27
C ALA A 214 -15.31 -9.17 1.14
N ASN A 215 -14.50 -9.42 2.17
CA ASN A 215 -14.78 -9.04 3.56
C ASN A 215 -14.01 -7.80 4.02
N ASP A 216 -13.38 -7.06 3.11
CA ASP A 216 -12.69 -5.82 3.41
C ASP A 216 -13.67 -4.72 3.82
N PHE A 217 -13.22 -3.82 4.71
CA PHE A 217 -14.01 -2.68 5.18
C PHE A 217 -14.52 -1.77 4.06
N PHE A 218 -13.83 -1.76 2.91
CA PHE A 218 -14.11 -0.91 1.77
C PHE A 218 -14.63 -1.66 0.53
N ALA A 219 -14.91 -2.97 0.63
CA ALA A 219 -15.38 -3.77 -0.51
C ALA A 219 -16.60 -3.15 -1.21
N SER A 220 -17.58 -2.66 -0.42
CA SER A 220 -18.78 -2.01 -0.94
C SER A 220 -18.52 -0.69 -1.70
N ARG A 221 -17.30 -0.15 -1.64
CA ARG A 221 -16.95 1.09 -2.35
C ARG A 221 -16.58 0.86 -3.81
N LEU A 222 -16.32 -0.38 -4.20
CA LEU A 222 -15.99 -0.72 -5.59
C LEU A 222 -17.11 -0.38 -6.56
N GLU A 223 -18.38 -0.55 -6.17
CA GLU A 223 -19.53 -0.17 -7.01
C GLU A 223 -19.49 1.34 -7.31
N ARG A 224 -19.32 2.16 -6.28
CA ARG A 224 -19.23 3.61 -6.44
C ARG A 224 -18.04 4.04 -7.29
N ILE A 225 -16.87 3.36 -7.13
CA ILE A 225 -15.72 3.62 -7.99
C ILE A 225 -16.06 3.29 -9.45
N LYS A 226 -16.79 2.20 -9.71
CA LYS A 226 -17.20 1.83 -11.07
C LYS A 226 -18.19 2.82 -11.69
N GLU A 227 -19.06 3.39 -10.87
CA GLU A 227 -19.98 4.46 -11.32
C GLU A 227 -19.23 5.73 -11.70
N ASP A 228 -18.32 6.19 -10.82
CA ASP A 228 -17.57 7.44 -11.01
C ASP A 228 -16.46 7.30 -12.07
N PHE A 229 -15.92 6.07 -12.27
CA PHE A 229 -14.88 5.73 -13.25
C PHE A 229 -15.31 4.55 -14.14
N PRO A 230 -16.18 4.76 -15.15
CA PRO A 230 -16.73 3.67 -15.97
C PRO A 230 -15.67 2.85 -16.71
N SER A 231 -14.51 3.42 -17.04
CA SER A 231 -13.39 2.73 -17.68
C SER A 231 -12.53 1.91 -16.70
N ALA A 232 -12.69 2.11 -15.38
CA ALA A 232 -11.90 1.37 -14.41
C ALA A 232 -12.23 -0.14 -14.44
N ARG A 233 -11.18 -0.96 -14.38
CA ARG A 233 -11.31 -2.39 -14.09
C ARG A 233 -11.64 -2.57 -12.61
N ILE A 234 -12.57 -3.46 -12.29
CA ILE A 234 -12.97 -3.76 -10.92
C ILE A 234 -12.85 -5.26 -10.68
N ALA A 235 -12.36 -5.67 -9.50
CA ALA A 235 -12.36 -7.08 -9.09
C ALA A 235 -12.59 -7.26 -7.58
N LEU A 236 -13.29 -8.33 -7.22
CA LEU A 236 -13.31 -8.86 -5.86
C LEU A 236 -12.29 -9.99 -5.75
N LEU A 237 -11.51 -9.95 -4.68
CA LEU A 237 -10.56 -10.98 -4.29
C LEU A 237 -11.22 -11.94 -3.29
N GLY A 238 -10.50 -13.01 -2.93
CA GLY A 238 -10.97 -14.01 -1.99
C GLY A 238 -11.29 -13.47 -0.59
N ASN A 239 -11.72 -14.36 0.30
CA ASN A 239 -12.14 -14.03 1.66
C ASN A 239 -10.92 -13.64 2.52
N ALA A 240 -10.64 -12.36 2.57
CA ALA A 240 -9.70 -11.72 3.49
C ALA A 240 -10.39 -10.49 4.08
N ILE A 241 -9.88 -9.95 5.19
CA ILE A 241 -10.30 -8.62 5.64
C ILE A 241 -9.34 -7.60 5.00
N VAL A 242 -8.12 -7.51 5.50
CA VAL A 242 -7.12 -6.55 4.98
C VAL A 242 -5.90 -7.20 4.33
N ALA A 243 -5.76 -8.51 4.37
CA ALA A 243 -4.54 -9.24 3.96
C ALA A 243 -4.72 -9.99 2.62
N SER A 244 -5.46 -9.41 1.67
CA SER A 244 -5.72 -10.08 0.39
C SER A 244 -4.48 -10.38 -0.46
N PRO A 245 -3.44 -9.53 -0.53
CA PRO A 245 -2.23 -9.86 -1.28
C PRO A 245 -1.50 -11.08 -0.73
N GLU A 246 -1.58 -11.33 0.58
CA GLU A 246 -0.92 -12.45 1.25
C GLU A 246 -1.76 -13.73 1.24
N LEU A 247 -3.07 -13.61 1.46
CA LEU A 247 -4.00 -14.75 1.58
C LEU A 247 -4.53 -15.22 0.23
N ASP A 248 -4.69 -14.31 -0.75
CA ASP A 248 -5.12 -14.61 -2.13
C ASP A 248 -4.06 -14.21 -3.16
N THR A 249 -2.79 -14.51 -2.85
CA THR A 249 -1.63 -14.11 -3.65
C THR A 249 -1.73 -14.55 -5.11
N ASN A 250 -2.22 -15.76 -5.38
CA ASN A 250 -2.30 -16.30 -6.75
C ASN A 250 -3.24 -15.47 -7.62
N ASN A 251 -4.43 -15.20 -7.13
CA ASN A 251 -5.44 -14.44 -7.84
C ASN A 251 -5.02 -12.98 -7.97
N THR A 252 -4.50 -12.38 -6.90
CA THR A 252 -3.96 -11.01 -6.95
C THR A 252 -2.90 -10.86 -8.03
N VAL A 253 -1.88 -11.74 -8.05
CA VAL A 253 -0.81 -11.70 -9.05
C VAL A 253 -1.33 -11.91 -10.47
N LYS A 254 -2.28 -12.84 -10.67
CA LYS A 254 -2.91 -13.08 -11.97
C LYS A 254 -3.58 -11.80 -12.49
N LEU A 255 -4.44 -11.19 -11.68
CA LEU A 255 -5.19 -10.00 -12.07
C LEU A 255 -4.28 -8.79 -12.35
N LEU A 256 -3.23 -8.59 -11.54
CA LEU A 256 -2.24 -7.54 -11.76
C LEU A 256 -1.49 -7.73 -13.08
N ASN A 257 -1.01 -8.95 -13.35
CA ASN A 257 -0.28 -9.26 -14.58
C ASN A 257 -1.15 -9.08 -15.82
N GLU A 258 -2.39 -9.58 -15.79
CA GLU A 258 -3.35 -9.39 -16.89
C GLU A 258 -3.56 -7.92 -17.18
N PHE A 259 -3.84 -7.10 -16.15
CA PHE A 259 -4.08 -5.67 -16.32
C PHE A 259 -2.87 -4.94 -16.89
N MET A 260 -1.67 -5.18 -16.34
CA MET A 260 -0.45 -4.55 -16.85
C MET A 260 -0.13 -4.96 -18.28
N THR A 261 -0.33 -6.25 -18.62
CA THR A 261 -0.12 -6.75 -19.99
C THR A 261 -1.08 -6.10 -20.98
N ASP A 262 -2.35 -5.96 -20.63
CA ASP A 262 -3.35 -5.28 -21.47
C ASP A 262 -2.91 -3.83 -21.77
N ILE A 263 -2.39 -3.11 -20.77
CA ILE A 263 -1.90 -1.72 -20.91
C ILE A 263 -0.62 -1.64 -21.76
N GLU A 264 0.28 -2.62 -21.64
CA GLU A 264 1.55 -2.64 -22.37
C GLU A 264 1.38 -3.07 -23.84
N SER A 265 0.26 -3.71 -24.18
CA SER A 265 -0.04 -4.24 -25.53
C SER A 265 -0.89 -3.30 -26.38
N GLY A 266 -1.57 -2.32 -25.81
CA GLY A 266 -2.41 -1.33 -26.48
C GLY A 266 -1.69 -0.02 -26.69
#